data_1ceaa2ac4844a7af073583e7536981f8
#
_entry.id   1ceaa2ac4844a7af073583e7536981f8
#
_cell.length_a   1.000
_cell.length_b   1.000
_cell.length_c   1.000
_cell.angle_alpha   90.00
_cell.angle_beta   90.00
_cell.angle_gamma   90.00
#
_symmetry.space_group_name_H-M   'P 1'
#
loop_
_entity.id
_entity.type
_entity.pdbx_description
1 polymer ?
#
loop_
_entity_poly.entity_id
_entity_poly.type
_entity_poly.pdbx_seq_one_letter_code
_entity_poly.pdbx_strand_id
1 'polypeptide(L)'
;MNNRQNELLRLIVETYIKTVKPVGSKSLVKKLKCSSATIRNDMAYLESLGYLEKTHISSGRVPSETGYKYYVDNLMKPKELTGDEVLKLQTILNNKDLVISDAIVKCMEIISDITNYTSIVLGKDSDNNTLKQVSIVPIDDK
;
A
#
# COMPACT_ATOMS: atom_id res chain seq x y z
N MET A 1 5.51 -19.12 8.42
CA MET A 1 5.14 -19.24 6.98
C MET A 1 6.35 -19.68 6.19
N ASN A 2 6.15 -20.49 5.14
CA ASN A 2 7.23 -20.86 4.21
C ASN A 2 7.38 -19.82 3.07
N ASN A 3 8.44 -19.93 2.27
CA ASN A 3 8.72 -18.97 1.19
C ASN A 3 7.57 -18.84 0.17
N ARG A 4 6.89 -19.96 -0.17
CA ARG A 4 5.77 -19.95 -1.10
C ARG A 4 4.56 -19.22 -0.53
N GLN A 5 4.28 -19.38 0.75
CA GLN A 5 3.18 -18.71 1.44
C GLN A 5 3.45 -17.20 1.57
N ASN A 6 4.68 -16.81 1.86
CA ASN A 6 5.09 -15.40 1.84
C ASN A 6 4.92 -14.79 0.46
N GLU A 7 5.38 -15.49 -0.58
CA GLU A 7 5.23 -15.04 -1.96
C GLU A 7 3.76 -14.97 -2.40
N LEU A 8 2.93 -15.93 -1.96
CA LEU A 8 1.49 -15.92 -2.21
C LEU A 8 0.82 -14.70 -1.57
N LEU A 9 1.11 -14.41 -0.30
CA LEU A 9 0.57 -13.24 0.40
C LEU A 9 0.98 -11.95 -0.30
N ARG A 10 2.28 -11.81 -0.63
CA ARG A 10 2.82 -10.67 -1.38
C ARG A 10 2.05 -10.43 -2.68
N LEU A 11 1.88 -11.49 -3.49
CA LEU A 11 1.19 -11.40 -4.78
C LEU A 11 -0.30 -11.05 -4.63
N ILE A 12 -0.96 -11.55 -3.57
CA ILE A 12 -2.36 -11.20 -3.30
C ILE A 12 -2.47 -9.72 -2.93
N VAL A 13 -1.64 -9.24 -2.02
CA VAL A 13 -1.64 -7.82 -1.60
C VAL A 13 -1.35 -6.91 -2.79
N GLU A 14 -0.28 -7.14 -3.54
CA GLU A 14 0.08 -6.32 -4.71
C GLU A 14 -0.98 -6.34 -5.81
N THR A 15 -1.64 -7.50 -6.03
CA THR A 15 -2.72 -7.60 -7.01
C THR A 15 -3.96 -6.86 -6.55
N TYR A 16 -4.30 -6.99 -5.27
CA TYR A 16 -5.47 -6.32 -4.71
C TYR A 16 -5.31 -4.80 -4.68
N ILE A 17 -4.14 -4.28 -4.32
CA ILE A 17 -3.83 -2.84 -4.37
C ILE A 17 -4.07 -2.28 -5.79
N LYS A 18 -3.68 -3.03 -6.83
CA LYS A 18 -3.83 -2.59 -8.24
C LYS A 18 -5.25 -2.70 -8.78
N THR A 19 -6.02 -3.67 -8.32
CA THR A 19 -7.28 -4.03 -8.97
C THR A 19 -8.52 -3.78 -8.12
N VAL A 20 -8.35 -3.67 -6.79
CA VAL A 20 -9.41 -3.59 -5.79
C VAL A 20 -10.42 -4.77 -5.92
N LYS A 21 -9.97 -5.90 -6.50
CA LYS A 21 -10.80 -7.09 -6.73
C LYS A 21 -10.25 -8.28 -5.96
N PRO A 22 -11.11 -9.14 -5.38
CA PRO A 22 -10.67 -10.36 -4.73
C PRO A 22 -9.82 -11.23 -5.65
N VAL A 23 -8.74 -11.79 -5.12
CA VAL A 23 -7.74 -12.53 -5.89
C VAL A 23 -8.05 -14.03 -5.85
N GLY A 24 -8.32 -14.61 -7.00
CA GLY A 24 -8.59 -16.04 -7.15
C GLY A 24 -7.32 -16.87 -7.36
N SER A 25 -7.31 -18.12 -6.90
CA SER A 25 -6.14 -19.03 -7.04
C SER A 25 -5.70 -19.24 -8.50
N LYS A 26 -6.64 -19.26 -9.44
CA LYS A 26 -6.35 -19.48 -10.87
C LYS A 26 -5.45 -18.39 -11.47
N SER A 27 -5.59 -17.15 -11.05
CA SER A 27 -4.80 -16.03 -11.56
C SER A 27 -3.31 -16.08 -11.14
N LEU A 28 -3.00 -16.85 -10.10
CA LEU A 28 -1.67 -16.95 -9.52
C LEU A 28 -0.89 -18.21 -9.94
N VAL A 29 -1.52 -19.16 -10.64
CA VAL A 29 -0.92 -20.44 -11.07
C VAL A 29 0.38 -20.21 -11.85
N LYS A 30 0.38 -19.29 -12.82
CA LYS A 30 1.57 -19.00 -13.63
C LYS A 30 2.70 -18.35 -12.83
N LYS A 31 2.35 -17.48 -11.88
CA LYS A 31 3.33 -16.74 -11.05
C LYS A 31 4.00 -17.65 -10.02
N LEU A 32 3.21 -18.49 -9.36
CA LEU A 32 3.70 -19.39 -8.30
C LEU A 32 4.17 -20.76 -8.82
N LYS A 33 3.97 -21.07 -10.10
CA LYS A 33 4.34 -22.32 -10.75
C LYS A 33 3.85 -23.56 -10.00
N CYS A 34 2.62 -23.50 -9.45
CA CYS A 34 1.99 -24.60 -8.74
C CYS A 34 0.50 -24.69 -9.07
N SER A 35 -0.14 -25.82 -8.68
CA SER A 35 -1.54 -26.05 -9.00
C SER A 35 -2.49 -25.10 -8.28
N SER A 36 -3.64 -24.81 -8.89
CA SER A 36 -4.70 -24.01 -8.26
C SER A 36 -5.20 -24.63 -6.95
N ALA A 37 -5.13 -25.94 -6.80
CA ALA A 37 -5.48 -26.65 -5.56
C ALA A 37 -4.47 -26.34 -4.45
N THR A 38 -3.17 -26.39 -4.76
CA THR A 38 -2.10 -26.02 -3.82
C THR A 38 -2.25 -24.58 -3.35
N ILE A 39 -2.52 -23.65 -4.29
CA ILE A 39 -2.73 -22.24 -3.96
C ILE A 39 -3.94 -22.07 -3.04
N ARG A 40 -5.06 -22.77 -3.28
CA ARG A 40 -6.22 -22.70 -2.40
C ARG A 40 -5.92 -23.18 -0.98
N ASN A 41 -5.14 -24.23 -0.84
CA ASN A 41 -4.74 -24.75 0.47
C ASN A 41 -3.87 -23.72 1.21
N ASP A 42 -2.90 -23.11 0.51
CA ASP A 42 -2.09 -22.04 1.09
C ASP A 42 -2.93 -20.80 1.42
N MET A 43 -3.91 -20.41 0.58
CA MET A 43 -4.84 -19.32 0.88
C MET A 43 -5.68 -19.62 2.13
N ALA A 44 -6.18 -20.86 2.27
CA ALA A 44 -6.93 -21.27 3.46
C ALA A 44 -6.07 -21.24 4.72
N TYR A 45 -4.80 -21.62 4.61
CA TYR A 45 -3.85 -21.51 5.70
C TYR A 45 -3.58 -20.04 6.09
N LEU A 46 -3.36 -19.15 5.12
CA LEU A 46 -3.17 -17.74 5.38
C LEU A 46 -4.42 -17.06 5.96
N GLU A 47 -5.61 -17.54 5.56
CA GLU A 47 -6.89 -17.12 6.14
C GLU A 47 -7.00 -17.58 7.61
N SER A 48 -6.60 -18.81 7.94
CA SER A 48 -6.60 -19.30 9.32
C SER A 48 -5.62 -18.57 10.23
N LEU A 49 -4.57 -17.97 9.67
CA LEU A 49 -3.63 -17.10 10.37
C LEU A 49 -4.12 -15.64 10.47
N GLY A 50 -5.26 -15.30 9.88
CA GLY A 50 -5.83 -13.97 9.87
C GLY A 50 -5.18 -12.99 8.89
N TYR A 51 -4.34 -13.45 7.95
CA TYR A 51 -3.71 -12.58 6.93
C TYR A 51 -4.59 -12.34 5.71
N LEU A 52 -5.54 -13.23 5.44
CA LEU A 52 -6.48 -13.12 4.33
C LEU A 52 -7.91 -13.25 4.83
N GLU A 53 -8.83 -12.64 4.09
CA GLU A 53 -10.27 -12.74 4.33
C GLU A 53 -10.98 -13.27 3.09
N LYS A 54 -12.07 -14.00 3.31
CA LYS A 54 -12.96 -14.48 2.27
C LYS A 54 -14.08 -13.47 2.08
N THR A 55 -14.26 -12.98 0.86
CA THR A 55 -15.41 -12.14 0.53
C THR A 55 -16.65 -13.01 0.31
N HIS A 56 -17.82 -12.53 0.75
CA HIS A 56 -19.10 -13.27 0.68
C HIS A 56 -19.53 -13.68 -0.73
N ILE A 57 -19.02 -13.02 -1.77
CA ILE A 57 -19.52 -13.13 -3.16
C ILE A 57 -18.59 -13.93 -4.08
N SER A 58 -17.34 -14.20 -3.68
CA SER A 58 -16.38 -14.86 -4.56
C SER A 58 -15.51 -15.91 -3.86
N SER A 59 -15.00 -16.86 -4.65
CA SER A 59 -13.97 -17.80 -4.20
C SER A 59 -12.58 -17.14 -4.01
N GLY A 60 -12.46 -15.83 -4.25
CA GLY A 60 -11.24 -15.05 -4.08
C GLY A 60 -10.95 -14.69 -2.62
N ARG A 61 -9.74 -14.19 -2.39
CA ARG A 61 -9.30 -13.68 -1.09
C ARG A 61 -8.89 -12.23 -1.22
N VAL A 62 -9.10 -11.48 -0.14
CA VAL A 62 -8.60 -10.12 0.04
C VAL A 62 -7.65 -10.10 1.23
N PRO A 63 -6.66 -9.20 1.26
CA PRO A 63 -5.82 -9.01 2.43
C PRO A 63 -6.64 -8.46 3.60
N SER A 64 -6.42 -8.98 4.80
CA SER A 64 -6.88 -8.38 6.04
C SER A 64 -5.97 -7.23 6.47
N GLU A 65 -6.36 -6.47 7.48
CA GLU A 65 -5.50 -5.45 8.10
C GLU A 65 -4.17 -6.05 8.59
N THR A 66 -4.22 -7.20 9.26
CA THR A 66 -3.03 -7.93 9.71
C THR A 66 -2.17 -8.40 8.53
N GLY A 67 -2.81 -8.81 7.42
CA GLY A 67 -2.14 -9.20 6.19
C GLY A 67 -1.39 -8.03 5.54
N TYR A 68 -1.98 -6.85 5.49
CA TYR A 68 -1.30 -5.63 5.02
C TYR A 68 -0.12 -5.27 5.91
N LYS A 69 -0.31 -5.27 7.23
CA LYS A 69 0.76 -4.99 8.18
C LYS A 69 1.94 -5.94 7.99
N TYR A 70 1.67 -7.24 7.93
CA TYR A 70 2.71 -8.24 7.70
C TYR A 70 3.44 -8.03 6.37
N TYR A 71 2.71 -7.68 5.30
CA TYR A 71 3.30 -7.38 4.00
C TYR A 71 4.26 -6.19 4.08
N VAL A 72 3.86 -5.08 4.71
CA VAL A 72 4.71 -3.90 4.85
C VAL A 72 5.95 -4.20 5.67
N ASP A 73 5.80 -4.89 6.80
CA ASP A 73 6.89 -5.14 7.74
C ASP A 73 7.90 -6.19 7.22
N ASN A 74 7.47 -7.15 6.40
CA ASN A 74 8.29 -8.33 6.09
C ASN A 74 8.47 -8.63 4.60
N LEU A 75 7.55 -8.23 3.74
CA LEU A 75 7.51 -8.70 2.35
C LEU A 75 7.65 -7.59 1.31
N MET A 76 7.31 -6.36 1.67
CA MET A 76 7.41 -5.21 0.79
C MET A 76 8.88 -4.87 0.53
N LYS A 77 9.22 -4.75 -0.74
CA LYS A 77 10.52 -4.20 -1.12
C LYS A 77 10.36 -2.69 -1.25
N PRO A 78 11.08 -1.90 -0.45
CA PRO A 78 11.07 -0.45 -0.60
C PRO A 78 11.45 -0.09 -2.05
N LYS A 79 10.72 0.86 -2.63
CA LYS A 79 11.13 1.45 -3.91
C LYS A 79 12.36 2.33 -3.63
N GLU A 80 13.44 2.08 -4.31
CA GLU A 80 14.60 2.97 -4.24
C GLU A 80 14.22 4.32 -4.88
N LEU A 81 14.57 5.39 -4.18
CA LEU A 81 14.38 6.74 -4.70
C LEU A 81 15.36 6.97 -5.86
N THR A 82 14.92 7.65 -6.89
CA THR A 82 15.80 8.11 -7.97
C THR A 82 16.72 9.22 -7.47
N GLY A 83 17.84 9.44 -8.16
CA GLY A 83 18.76 10.53 -7.81
C GLY A 83 18.09 11.91 -7.74
N ASP A 84 17.15 12.17 -8.65
CA ASP A 84 16.38 13.43 -8.68
C ASP A 84 15.43 13.56 -7.47
N GLU A 85 14.77 12.47 -7.06
CA GLU A 85 13.92 12.44 -5.87
C GLU A 85 14.72 12.69 -4.59
N VAL A 86 15.91 12.07 -4.49
CA VAL A 86 16.85 12.29 -3.38
C VAL A 86 17.31 13.74 -3.34
N LEU A 87 17.69 14.31 -4.50
CA LEU A 87 18.17 15.69 -4.59
C LEU A 87 17.07 16.70 -4.17
N LYS A 88 15.82 16.50 -4.61
CA LYS A 88 14.68 17.33 -4.20
C LYS A 88 14.50 17.32 -2.68
N LEU A 89 14.52 16.15 -2.05
CA LEU A 89 14.41 16.03 -0.59
C LEU A 89 15.58 16.71 0.12
N GLN A 90 16.82 16.49 -0.34
CA GLN A 90 18.01 17.13 0.24
C GLN A 90 17.95 18.66 0.14
N THR A 91 17.47 19.19 -0.97
CA THR A 91 17.32 20.64 -1.17
C THR A 91 16.37 21.27 -0.14
N ILE A 92 15.26 20.57 0.17
CA ILE A 92 14.31 21.05 1.18
C ILE A 92 14.92 20.95 2.59
N LEU A 93 15.51 19.82 2.92
CA LEU A 93 16.05 19.56 4.27
C LEU A 93 17.28 20.43 4.59
N ASN A 94 18.06 20.81 3.58
CA ASN A 94 19.24 21.67 3.74
C ASN A 94 18.92 23.17 3.72
N ASN A 95 17.68 23.55 3.44
CA ASN A 95 17.27 24.96 3.43
C ASN A 95 17.04 25.45 4.86
N LYS A 96 18.04 26.12 5.42
CA LYS A 96 18.01 26.63 6.81
C LYS A 96 17.02 27.78 7.03
N ASP A 97 16.58 28.43 5.96
CA ASP A 97 15.64 29.54 6.03
C ASP A 97 14.17 29.09 5.97
N LEU A 98 13.94 27.80 5.75
CA LEU A 98 12.60 27.25 5.70
C LEU A 98 12.03 27.05 7.10
N VAL A 99 10.86 27.61 7.35
CA VAL A 99 10.09 27.31 8.57
C VAL A 99 9.69 25.83 8.54
N ILE A 100 9.71 25.17 9.68
CA ILE A 100 9.44 23.71 9.80
C ILE A 100 8.10 23.33 9.16
N SER A 101 7.05 24.16 9.32
CA SER A 101 5.75 23.95 8.69
C SER A 101 5.83 23.87 7.16
N ASP A 102 6.58 24.78 6.55
CA ASP A 102 6.73 24.85 5.09
C ASP A 102 7.60 23.70 4.56
N ALA A 103 8.60 23.29 5.35
CA ALA A 103 9.41 22.12 5.03
C ALA A 103 8.56 20.84 5.01
N ILE A 104 7.65 20.68 5.99
CA ILE A 104 6.72 19.56 6.05
C ILE A 104 5.80 19.55 4.83
N VAL A 105 5.19 20.69 4.49
CA VAL A 105 4.30 20.79 3.32
C VAL A 105 5.04 20.39 2.04
N LYS A 106 6.23 20.94 1.79
CA LYS A 106 7.04 20.61 0.61
C LYS A 106 7.46 19.14 0.57
N CYS A 107 7.80 18.54 1.71
CA CYS A 107 8.09 17.10 1.77
C CYS A 107 6.86 16.28 1.41
N MET A 108 5.67 16.68 1.87
CA MET A 108 4.42 15.96 1.56
C MET A 108 4.03 16.09 0.09
N GLU A 109 4.28 17.23 -0.55
CA GLU A 109 4.11 17.39 -2.01
C GLU A 109 4.98 16.37 -2.77
N ILE A 110 6.27 16.26 -2.42
CA ILE A 110 7.18 15.30 -3.04
C ILE A 110 6.71 13.85 -2.80
N ILE A 111 6.28 13.52 -1.59
CA ILE A 111 5.75 12.18 -1.27
C ILE A 111 4.51 11.89 -2.12
N SER A 112 3.61 12.88 -2.28
CA SER A 112 2.44 12.75 -3.13
C SER A 112 2.81 12.48 -4.58
N ASP A 113 3.78 13.20 -5.12
CA ASP A 113 4.27 13.03 -6.50
C ASP A 113 4.91 11.65 -6.72
N ILE A 114 5.76 11.21 -5.78
CA ILE A 114 6.46 9.92 -5.87
C ILE A 114 5.50 8.74 -5.78
N THR A 115 4.49 8.87 -4.91
CA THR A 115 3.55 7.76 -4.62
C THR A 115 2.31 7.78 -5.49
N ASN A 116 1.97 8.91 -6.12
CA ASN A 116 0.69 9.20 -6.75
C ASN A 116 -0.51 9.06 -5.78
N TYR A 117 -0.28 9.32 -4.50
CA TYR A 117 -1.33 9.37 -3.48
C TYR A 117 -1.49 10.78 -2.93
N THR A 118 -2.71 11.12 -2.51
CA THR A 118 -2.96 12.35 -1.77
C THR A 118 -2.34 12.25 -0.38
N SER A 119 -1.50 13.22 -0.04
CA SER A 119 -0.88 13.31 1.27
C SER A 119 -1.60 14.34 2.14
N ILE A 120 -1.87 13.99 3.40
CA ILE A 120 -2.57 14.87 4.36
C ILE A 120 -1.70 14.99 5.60
N VAL A 121 -1.43 16.24 6.01
CA VAL A 121 -0.70 16.54 7.25
C VAL A 121 -1.70 16.96 8.32
N LEU A 122 -1.65 16.29 9.45
CA LEU A 122 -2.45 16.63 10.63
C LEU A 122 -1.55 17.35 11.64
N GLY A 123 -2.01 18.51 12.13
CA GLY A 123 -1.30 19.29 13.16
C GLY A 123 -1.41 18.68 14.56
N LYS A 124 -0.72 19.26 15.53
CA LYS A 124 -0.69 18.77 16.93
C LYS A 124 -2.05 18.68 17.61
N ASP A 125 -3.00 19.52 17.19
CA ASP A 125 -4.35 19.55 17.76
C ASP A 125 -5.33 18.61 17.05
N SER A 126 -4.83 17.77 16.15
CA SER A 126 -5.65 16.84 15.36
C SER A 126 -6.07 15.58 16.11
N ASP A 127 -5.52 15.28 17.27
CA ASP A 127 -5.84 14.08 18.06
C ASP A 127 -7.34 13.98 18.41
N ASN A 128 -8.04 15.13 18.45
CA ASN A 128 -9.48 15.22 18.69
C ASN A 128 -10.30 15.39 17.39
N ASN A 129 -9.66 15.44 16.23
CA ASN A 129 -10.30 15.66 14.93
C ASN A 129 -10.27 14.39 14.09
N THR A 130 -11.44 13.96 13.62
CA THR A 130 -11.55 12.83 12.70
C THR A 130 -11.80 13.37 11.29
N LEU A 131 -11.00 12.92 10.32
CA LEU A 131 -11.25 13.19 8.91
C LEU A 131 -12.57 12.52 8.50
N LYS A 132 -13.59 13.32 8.22
CA LYS A 132 -14.94 12.81 7.88
C LYS A 132 -15.13 12.60 6.39
N GLN A 133 -14.53 13.46 5.56
CA GLN A 133 -14.75 13.43 4.12
C GLN A 133 -13.63 14.17 3.39
N VAL A 134 -13.24 13.64 2.23
CA VAL A 134 -12.44 14.32 1.21
C VAL A 134 -13.29 14.41 -0.04
N SER A 135 -13.46 15.61 -0.60
CA SER A 135 -14.18 15.83 -1.85
C SER A 135 -13.22 16.36 -2.90
N ILE A 136 -13.28 15.78 -4.11
CA ILE A 136 -12.54 16.26 -5.28
C ILE A 136 -13.52 17.09 -6.09
N VAL A 137 -13.21 18.37 -6.26
CA VAL A 137 -13.97 19.27 -7.12
C VAL A 137 -13.17 19.49 -8.38
N PRO A 138 -13.69 19.14 -9.58
CA PRO A 138 -13.03 19.47 -10.83
C PRO A 138 -12.99 20.99 -10.97
N ILE A 139 -11.81 21.53 -11.24
CA ILE A 139 -11.62 22.94 -11.59
C ILE A 139 -11.56 22.94 -13.13
N ASP A 140 -12.58 23.49 -13.76
CA ASP A 140 -12.55 23.68 -15.22
C ASP A 140 -11.42 24.64 -15.57
N ASP A 141 -10.46 24.15 -16.35
CA ASP A 141 -9.48 25.01 -16.99
C ASP A 141 -10.21 25.88 -18.03
N LYS A 142 -10.21 27.19 -17.78
CA LYS A 142 -10.66 28.18 -18.78
C LYS A 142 -9.57 28.46 -19.78
#